data_366cbbdaa9d4d856649b78e63ae6fed4
#
_entry.id   366cbbdaa9d4d856649b78e63ae6fed4
#
_cell.length_a   1.000
_cell.length_b   1.000
_cell.length_c   1.000
_cell.angle_alpha   90.00
_cell.angle_beta   90.00
_cell.angle_gamma   90.00
#
_symmetry.space_group_name_H-M   'P 1'
#
loop_
_entity.id
_entity.type
_entity.pdbx_description
1 polymer ?
#
loop_
_entity_poly.entity_id
_entity_poly.type
_entity_poly.pdbx_seq_one_letter_code
_entity_poly.pdbx_strand_id
1 'polypeptide(L)'
;RPTGENIYMQDLTLKNDYDYQGSTGRAVCLQDKGNKNVYKNVRMLSYQDTYYSNNNRMRSYFEDSEIHGTVDFICGGGDVFFNRTLLYLEDRSGNCITAPAGDTEWGYVFNDCTIDGYDANKGSYALGRPWQGAPMSVWINTTMKVLPKAEGWSDMSETIIPKLFAEYN
;
A
#
# COMPACT_ATOMS: atom_id res chain seq x y z
N ARG A 1 -10.58 3.99 -12.97
CA ARG A 1 -9.98 5.23 -12.47
C ARG A 1 -11.05 6.15 -11.89
N PRO A 2 -11.38 6.09 -10.61
CA PRO A 2 -12.22 7.10 -9.99
C PRO A 2 -11.51 8.47 -10.00
N THR A 3 -12.18 9.47 -10.53
CA THR A 3 -11.71 10.86 -10.60
C THR A 3 -12.65 11.82 -9.89
N GLY A 4 -13.81 11.33 -9.45
CA GLY A 4 -14.79 12.08 -8.69
C GLY A 4 -14.46 12.16 -7.20
N GLU A 5 -15.22 12.99 -6.49
CA GLU A 5 -15.16 13.08 -5.04
C GLU A 5 -16.31 12.30 -4.40
N ASN A 6 -16.09 11.88 -3.14
CA ASN A 6 -17.09 11.20 -2.32
C ASN A 6 -17.59 9.88 -2.94
N ILE A 7 -16.69 9.12 -3.58
CA ILE A 7 -17.01 7.80 -4.10
C ILE A 7 -17.05 6.81 -2.94
N TYR A 8 -18.11 5.99 -2.91
CA TYR A 8 -18.24 4.88 -1.99
C TYR A 8 -18.30 3.56 -2.75
N MET A 9 -17.38 2.64 -2.41
CA MET A 9 -17.38 1.28 -2.95
C MET A 9 -17.45 0.29 -1.79
N GLN A 10 -18.34 -0.71 -1.91
CA GLN A 10 -18.52 -1.70 -0.86
C GLN A 10 -18.82 -3.09 -1.45
N ASP A 11 -18.37 -4.13 -0.74
CA ASP A 11 -18.69 -5.54 -0.98
C ASP A 11 -18.36 -5.99 -2.41
N LEU A 12 -17.17 -5.66 -2.90
CA LEU A 12 -16.75 -6.02 -4.25
C LEU A 12 -15.29 -6.46 -4.32
N THR A 13 -14.97 -7.19 -5.36
CA THR A 13 -13.60 -7.58 -5.71
C THR A 13 -13.18 -6.92 -7.01
N LEU A 14 -12.04 -6.25 -6.96
CA LEU A 14 -11.33 -5.76 -8.14
C LEU A 14 -10.14 -6.68 -8.39
N LYS A 15 -9.90 -7.05 -9.64
CA LYS A 15 -8.78 -7.94 -9.99
C LYS A 15 -8.07 -7.46 -11.25
N ASN A 16 -6.74 -7.51 -11.22
CA ASN A 16 -5.90 -7.38 -12.39
C ASN A 16 -4.99 -8.62 -12.48
N ASP A 17 -5.24 -9.48 -13.46
CA ASP A 17 -4.53 -10.74 -13.66
C ASP A 17 -3.18 -10.61 -14.39
N TYR A 18 -2.70 -9.40 -14.58
CA TYR A 18 -1.43 -9.21 -15.25
C TYR A 18 -0.28 -9.70 -14.35
N ASP A 19 0.07 -10.96 -14.55
CA ASP A 19 1.24 -11.58 -13.95
C ASP A 19 2.46 -11.39 -14.85
N TYR A 20 3.36 -10.52 -14.41
CA TYR A 20 4.57 -10.20 -15.16
C TYR A 20 5.78 -11.00 -14.67
N GLN A 21 5.73 -12.28 -14.60
CA GLN A 21 6.84 -13.10 -14.13
C GLN A 21 8.19 -12.63 -14.70
N GLY A 22 8.96 -11.91 -13.90
CA GLY A 22 10.34 -11.51 -14.21
C GLY A 22 10.53 -10.22 -15.02
N SER A 23 9.50 -9.41 -15.25
CA SER A 23 9.62 -8.13 -15.92
C SER A 23 9.11 -6.94 -15.08
N THR A 24 9.31 -5.72 -15.54
CA THR A 24 8.97 -4.47 -14.85
C THR A 24 7.52 -4.01 -15.09
N GLY A 25 6.60 -4.96 -15.23
CA GLY A 25 5.20 -4.63 -15.51
C GLY A 25 4.42 -4.21 -14.27
N ARG A 26 3.74 -3.06 -14.35
CA ARG A 26 2.80 -2.61 -13.32
C ARG A 26 1.46 -3.28 -13.53
N ALA A 27 0.86 -3.74 -12.45
CA ALA A 27 -0.43 -4.42 -12.46
C ALA A 27 -1.47 -3.64 -11.64
N VAL A 28 -1.65 -2.37 -11.94
CA VAL A 28 -2.57 -1.49 -11.20
C VAL A 28 -3.99 -2.04 -11.25
N CYS A 29 -4.54 -2.37 -10.09
CA CYS A 29 -5.92 -2.78 -9.92
C CYS A 29 -6.85 -1.58 -9.80
N LEU A 30 -6.48 -0.63 -8.95
CA LEU A 30 -7.21 0.62 -8.77
C LEU A 30 -6.26 1.82 -8.81
N GLN A 31 -6.42 2.70 -9.80
CA GLN A 31 -5.81 4.01 -9.80
C GLN A 31 -6.81 5.04 -9.28
N ASP A 32 -6.63 5.49 -8.04
CA ASP A 32 -7.48 6.48 -7.40
C ASP A 32 -6.95 7.91 -7.65
N LYS A 33 -7.79 8.75 -8.25
CA LYS A 33 -7.51 10.18 -8.51
C LYS A 33 -8.51 11.10 -7.84
N GLY A 34 -9.46 10.52 -7.13
CA GLY A 34 -10.53 11.25 -6.47
C GLY A 34 -10.11 11.88 -5.14
N ASN A 35 -11.10 12.32 -4.39
CA ASN A 35 -10.91 12.82 -3.03
C ASN A 35 -12.11 12.44 -2.16
N LYS A 36 -11.87 12.14 -0.89
CA LYS A 36 -12.87 11.68 0.09
C LYS A 36 -13.57 10.38 -0.35
N ASN A 37 -12.79 9.45 -0.89
CA ASN A 37 -13.29 8.15 -1.30
C ASN A 37 -13.25 7.15 -0.15
N VAL A 38 -14.23 6.26 -0.11
CA VAL A 38 -14.36 5.22 0.92
C VAL A 38 -14.46 3.85 0.25
N TYR A 39 -13.66 2.92 0.73
CA TYR A 39 -13.58 1.53 0.30
C TYR A 39 -13.85 0.62 1.50
N LYS A 40 -15.02 -0.02 1.54
CA LYS A 40 -15.42 -0.90 2.63
C LYS A 40 -15.62 -2.32 2.15
N ASN A 41 -14.97 -3.28 2.81
CA ASN A 41 -15.03 -4.70 2.40
C ASN A 41 -14.73 -4.88 0.89
N VAL A 42 -13.66 -4.20 0.42
CA VAL A 42 -13.20 -4.28 -0.97
C VAL A 42 -11.95 -5.12 -1.03
N ARG A 43 -11.93 -6.12 -1.92
CA ARG A 43 -10.75 -6.94 -2.20
C ARG A 43 -10.08 -6.45 -3.47
N MET A 44 -8.79 -6.14 -3.40
CA MET A 44 -7.96 -5.77 -4.55
C MET A 44 -6.89 -6.84 -4.76
N LEU A 45 -7.04 -7.62 -5.81
CA LEU A 45 -6.19 -8.78 -6.12
C LEU A 45 -5.31 -8.46 -7.32
N SER A 46 -4.02 -8.26 -7.09
CA SER A 46 -3.05 -7.99 -8.14
C SER A 46 -1.61 -8.20 -7.64
N TYR A 47 -0.64 -7.56 -8.27
CA TYR A 47 0.79 -7.73 -8.04
C TYR A 47 1.48 -6.40 -7.74
N GLN A 48 2.28 -5.86 -8.65
CA GLN A 48 2.94 -4.57 -8.45
C GLN A 48 1.96 -3.39 -8.63
N ASP A 49 2.06 -2.38 -7.77
CA ASP A 49 1.26 -1.14 -7.82
C ASP A 49 -0.27 -1.39 -7.73
N THR A 50 -0.74 -2.38 -6.98
CA THR A 50 -2.15 -2.78 -6.91
C THR A 50 -3.09 -1.60 -6.65
N TYR A 51 -2.83 -0.83 -5.59
CA TYR A 51 -3.53 0.42 -5.29
C TYR A 51 -2.59 1.61 -5.54
N TYR A 52 -2.95 2.43 -6.51
CA TYR A 52 -2.20 3.63 -6.84
C TYR A 52 -3.02 4.89 -6.53
N SER A 53 -2.67 5.59 -5.43
CA SER A 53 -3.24 6.88 -5.06
C SER A 53 -2.53 7.99 -5.85
N ASN A 54 -3.17 8.47 -6.91
CA ASN A 54 -2.52 9.36 -7.88
C ASN A 54 -3.00 10.81 -7.79
N ASN A 55 -2.97 11.37 -6.58
CA ASN A 55 -3.28 12.77 -6.32
C ASN A 55 -2.81 13.15 -4.91
N ASN A 56 -1.82 14.03 -4.80
CA ASN A 56 -1.26 14.45 -3.51
C ASN A 56 -2.24 15.22 -2.59
N ARG A 57 -3.40 15.62 -3.10
CA ARG A 57 -4.45 16.31 -2.33
C ARG A 57 -5.63 15.43 -2.01
N MET A 58 -5.56 14.15 -2.37
CA MET A 58 -6.65 13.22 -2.08
C MET A 58 -6.63 12.78 -0.62
N ARG A 59 -7.81 12.39 -0.16
CA ARG A 59 -8.01 11.63 1.07
C ARG A 59 -8.85 10.40 0.73
N SER A 60 -8.43 9.25 1.22
CA SER A 60 -9.19 8.02 1.05
C SER A 60 -9.18 7.20 2.33
N TYR A 61 -10.23 6.43 2.54
CA TYR A 61 -10.43 5.59 3.71
C TYR A 61 -10.77 4.17 3.29
N PHE A 62 -10.02 3.23 3.85
CA PHE A 62 -10.27 1.80 3.71
C PHE A 62 -10.76 1.22 5.04
N GLU A 63 -11.79 0.39 5.00
CA GLU A 63 -12.30 -0.32 6.15
C GLU A 63 -12.55 -1.79 5.81
N ASP A 64 -12.10 -2.69 6.69
CA ASP A 64 -12.36 -4.13 6.59
C ASP A 64 -12.04 -4.71 5.20
N SER A 65 -11.02 -4.18 4.55
CA SER A 65 -10.67 -4.47 3.15
C SER A 65 -9.46 -5.41 3.04
N GLU A 66 -9.15 -5.83 1.83
CA GLU A 66 -8.04 -6.75 1.54
C GLU A 66 -7.29 -6.29 0.29
N ILE A 67 -5.98 -6.12 0.37
CA ILE A 67 -5.14 -5.69 -0.75
C ILE A 67 -3.98 -6.66 -0.91
N HIS A 68 -3.90 -7.32 -2.05
CA HIS A 68 -2.85 -8.25 -2.43
C HIS A 68 -1.83 -7.60 -3.34
N GLY A 69 -0.56 -7.98 -3.19
CA GLY A 69 0.46 -7.54 -4.12
C GLY A 69 1.86 -8.02 -3.85
N THR A 70 2.78 -7.51 -4.65
CA THR A 70 4.21 -7.81 -4.59
C THR A 70 5.02 -6.57 -4.24
N VAL A 71 5.48 -5.81 -5.22
CA VAL A 71 6.31 -4.62 -5.00
C VAL A 71 5.47 -3.36 -5.09
N ASP A 72 5.64 -2.48 -4.09
CA ASP A 72 5.00 -1.17 -4.04
C ASP A 72 3.47 -1.25 -4.23
N PHE A 73 2.85 -2.33 -3.72
CA PHE A 73 1.46 -2.60 -4.06
C PHE A 73 0.45 -1.61 -3.47
N ILE A 74 0.92 -0.72 -2.59
CA ILE A 74 0.24 0.51 -2.19
C ILE A 74 1.19 1.66 -2.48
N CYS A 75 0.92 2.46 -3.52
CA CYS A 75 1.86 3.49 -3.95
C CYS A 75 1.18 4.81 -4.33
N GLY A 76 1.96 5.88 -4.35
CA GLY A 76 1.50 7.21 -4.75
C GLY A 76 1.39 8.23 -3.62
N GLY A 77 0.68 9.32 -3.89
CA GLY A 77 0.52 10.44 -2.95
C GLY A 77 -0.83 10.45 -2.25
N GLY A 78 -1.08 11.51 -1.49
CA GLY A 78 -2.33 11.70 -0.75
C GLY A 78 -2.31 11.14 0.65
N ASP A 79 -3.38 11.42 1.38
CA ASP A 79 -3.61 10.96 2.74
C ASP A 79 -4.57 9.78 2.71
N VAL A 80 -4.09 8.58 3.01
CA VAL A 80 -4.89 7.36 2.96
C VAL A 80 -4.86 6.64 4.30
N PHE A 81 -6.02 6.43 4.87
CA PHE A 81 -6.19 5.72 6.13
C PHE A 81 -6.73 4.32 5.90
N PHE A 82 -5.95 3.33 6.29
CA PHE A 82 -6.32 1.91 6.23
C PHE A 82 -6.68 1.43 7.63
N ASN A 83 -7.93 0.99 7.80
CA ASN A 83 -8.43 0.50 9.08
C ASN A 83 -8.86 -0.97 8.96
N ARG A 84 -8.29 -1.83 9.79
CA ARG A 84 -8.57 -3.28 9.79
C ARG A 84 -8.48 -3.91 8.40
N THR A 85 -7.44 -3.52 7.66
CA THR A 85 -7.20 -4.01 6.30
C THR A 85 -6.17 -5.14 6.31
N LEU A 86 -6.45 -6.21 5.58
CA LEU A 86 -5.48 -7.27 5.29
C LEU A 86 -4.58 -6.85 4.13
N LEU A 87 -3.28 -6.88 4.37
CA LEU A 87 -2.24 -6.66 3.37
C LEU A 87 -1.57 -7.99 3.09
N TYR A 88 -1.83 -8.55 1.92
CA TYR A 88 -1.40 -9.90 1.59
C TYR A 88 -0.26 -9.90 0.57
N LEU A 89 0.86 -10.48 0.98
CA LEU A 89 2.08 -10.56 0.19
C LEU A 89 2.04 -11.81 -0.71
N GLU A 90 1.98 -11.59 -2.02
CA GLU A 90 1.99 -12.66 -3.02
C GLU A 90 3.36 -13.36 -3.10
N ASP A 91 3.40 -14.53 -3.75
CA ASP A 91 4.56 -15.43 -3.79
C ASP A 91 5.74 -14.83 -4.55
N ARG A 92 6.51 -14.01 -3.83
CA ARG A 92 7.74 -13.40 -4.33
C ARG A 92 8.62 -12.99 -3.16
N SER A 93 9.91 -13.24 -3.23
CA SER A 93 10.90 -12.69 -2.30
C SER A 93 11.21 -11.22 -2.60
N GLY A 94 11.52 -10.44 -1.56
CA GLY A 94 11.90 -9.02 -1.70
C GLY A 94 10.74 -8.09 -2.06
N ASN A 95 9.55 -8.40 -1.63
CA ASN A 95 8.38 -7.54 -1.78
C ASN A 95 8.50 -6.24 -0.97
N CYS A 96 7.68 -5.26 -1.32
CA CYS A 96 7.55 -4.00 -0.57
C CYS A 96 6.07 -3.61 -0.52
N ILE A 97 5.54 -3.32 0.67
CA ILE A 97 4.12 -3.01 0.80
C ILE A 97 3.84 -1.61 0.27
N THR A 98 4.55 -0.58 0.78
CA THR A 98 4.24 0.80 0.45
C THR A 98 5.36 1.51 -0.30
N ALA A 99 4.97 2.34 -1.27
CA ALA A 99 5.82 3.32 -1.92
C ALA A 99 5.13 4.70 -1.91
N PRO A 100 5.05 5.36 -0.74
CA PRO A 100 4.40 6.65 -0.64
C PRO A 100 5.20 7.74 -1.34
N ALA A 101 4.48 8.75 -1.85
CA ALA A 101 5.05 9.87 -2.58
C ALA A 101 4.43 11.21 -2.18
N GLY A 102 5.19 12.28 -2.38
CA GLY A 102 4.72 13.65 -2.22
C GLY A 102 4.79 14.16 -0.78
N ASP A 103 4.51 15.46 -0.67
CA ASP A 103 4.48 16.19 0.61
C ASP A 103 3.03 16.29 1.09
N THR A 104 2.56 15.25 1.73
CA THR A 104 1.19 15.15 2.22
C THR A 104 1.11 15.52 3.70
N GLU A 105 -0.10 15.76 4.21
CA GLU A 105 -0.29 16.15 5.61
C GLU A 105 -0.05 14.95 6.55
N TRP A 106 -0.64 13.79 6.21
CA TRP A 106 -0.64 12.56 7.03
C TRP A 106 0.01 11.36 6.35
N GLY A 107 -0.02 11.31 5.01
CA GLY A 107 0.48 10.19 4.23
C GLY A 107 -0.35 8.93 4.37
N TYR A 108 0.32 7.78 4.43
CA TYR A 108 -0.34 6.49 4.63
C TYR A 108 -0.35 6.13 6.11
N VAL A 109 -1.54 5.85 6.64
CA VAL A 109 -1.72 5.42 8.03
C VAL A 109 -2.45 4.08 8.05
N PHE A 110 -1.84 3.08 8.67
CA PHE A 110 -2.39 1.74 8.87
C PHE A 110 -2.73 1.56 10.34
N ASN A 111 -4.01 1.28 10.64
CA ASN A 111 -4.50 1.06 11.99
C ASN A 111 -5.16 -0.31 12.12
N ASP A 112 -4.79 -1.08 13.13
CA ASP A 112 -5.32 -2.43 13.39
C ASP A 112 -5.28 -3.35 12.15
N CYS A 113 -4.29 -3.15 11.27
CA CYS A 113 -4.13 -3.92 10.05
C CYS A 113 -3.45 -5.27 10.31
N THR A 114 -3.58 -6.18 9.36
CA THR A 114 -2.89 -7.47 9.38
C THR A 114 -2.02 -7.60 8.13
N ILE A 115 -0.77 -8.01 8.32
CA ILE A 115 0.13 -8.41 7.23
C ILE A 115 0.20 -9.94 7.25
N ASP A 116 -0.11 -10.56 6.11
CA ASP A 116 -0.03 -12.01 5.88
C ASP A 116 0.56 -12.27 4.50
N GLY A 117 0.85 -13.50 4.15
CA GLY A 117 1.35 -13.82 2.82
C GLY A 117 2.07 -15.16 2.74
N TYR A 118 2.65 -15.44 1.58
CA TYR A 118 3.42 -16.65 1.33
C TYR A 118 4.74 -16.67 2.10
N ASP A 119 5.20 -17.87 2.45
CA ASP A 119 6.45 -18.08 3.22
C ASP A 119 7.70 -17.46 2.55
N ALA A 120 7.72 -17.30 1.24
CA ALA A 120 8.79 -16.64 0.51
C ALA A 120 9.05 -15.19 0.98
N ASN A 121 8.07 -14.58 1.65
CA ASN A 121 8.16 -13.22 2.16
C ASN A 121 8.82 -13.12 3.54
N LYS A 122 8.93 -14.23 4.27
CA LYS A 122 9.45 -14.23 5.63
C LYS A 122 10.87 -13.69 5.70
N GLY A 123 11.05 -12.58 6.41
CA GLY A 123 12.35 -11.92 6.56
C GLY A 123 12.88 -11.23 5.29
N SER A 124 12.06 -11.07 4.24
CA SER A 124 12.54 -10.56 2.96
C SER A 124 11.80 -9.33 2.44
N TYR A 125 10.59 -9.04 2.90
CA TYR A 125 9.85 -7.86 2.45
C TYR A 125 10.13 -6.63 3.31
N ALA A 126 9.86 -5.45 2.75
CA ALA A 126 9.85 -4.18 3.46
C ALA A 126 8.43 -3.66 3.70
N LEU A 127 8.20 -2.99 4.83
CA LEU A 127 6.96 -2.26 5.11
C LEU A 127 6.76 -1.11 4.12
N GLY A 128 7.85 -0.49 3.70
CA GLY A 128 7.81 0.57 2.72
C GLY A 128 9.17 1.11 2.33
N ARG A 129 9.14 1.94 1.27
CA ARG A 129 10.29 2.71 0.77
C ARG A 129 9.83 4.05 0.20
N PRO A 130 10.57 5.15 0.42
CA PRO A 130 10.14 6.47 -0.04
C PRO A 130 10.30 6.59 -1.56
N TRP A 131 9.22 6.98 -2.27
CA TRP A 131 9.27 7.10 -3.72
C TRP A 131 9.63 8.51 -4.19
N GLN A 132 8.96 9.55 -3.69
CA GLN A 132 9.17 10.94 -4.09
C GLN A 132 8.79 11.91 -2.97
N GLY A 133 9.42 13.10 -2.94
CA GLY A 133 9.12 14.13 -1.95
C GLY A 133 9.58 13.75 -0.54
N ALA A 134 8.82 14.16 0.47
CA ALA A 134 9.04 13.79 1.87
C ALA A 134 7.85 12.98 2.42
N PRO A 135 7.67 11.73 1.95
CA PRO A 135 6.48 10.95 2.23
C PRO A 135 6.40 10.46 3.67
N MET A 136 5.20 10.02 4.05
CA MET A 136 4.94 9.41 5.35
C MET A 136 4.24 8.06 5.22
N SER A 137 4.62 7.10 6.09
CA SER A 137 3.97 5.81 6.26
C SER A 137 4.03 5.41 7.73
N VAL A 138 2.87 5.27 8.37
CA VAL A 138 2.75 5.01 9.80
C VAL A 138 1.90 3.76 10.04
N TRP A 139 2.42 2.84 10.85
CA TRP A 139 1.79 1.57 11.19
C TRP A 139 1.46 1.53 12.67
N ILE A 140 0.19 1.34 13.00
CA ILE A 140 -0.31 1.37 14.38
C ILE A 140 -1.05 0.04 14.66
N ASN A 141 -0.69 -0.64 15.75
CA ASN A 141 -1.32 -1.91 16.16
C ASN A 141 -1.41 -2.95 15.05
N THR A 142 -0.35 -3.10 14.25
CA THR A 142 -0.35 -4.01 13.11
C THR A 142 0.06 -5.41 13.50
N THR A 143 -0.76 -6.41 13.19
CA THR A 143 -0.43 -7.82 13.36
C THR A 143 0.35 -8.33 12.16
N MET A 144 1.61 -8.73 12.37
CA MET A 144 2.47 -9.28 11.32
C MET A 144 2.58 -10.80 11.45
N LYS A 145 1.79 -11.56 10.68
CA LYS A 145 1.86 -13.03 10.65
C LYS A 145 3.09 -13.52 9.90
N VAL A 146 3.53 -12.75 8.91
CA VAL A 146 4.81 -12.90 8.22
C VAL A 146 5.67 -11.71 8.61
N LEU A 147 6.86 -11.94 9.17
CA LEU A 147 7.74 -10.85 9.63
C LEU A 147 8.50 -10.21 8.46
N PRO A 148 8.68 -8.88 8.46
CA PRO A 148 9.49 -8.18 7.48
C PRO A 148 10.99 -8.51 7.65
N LYS A 149 11.81 -7.98 6.76
CA LYS A 149 13.26 -7.95 6.97
C LYS A 149 13.61 -7.17 8.25
N ALA A 150 14.80 -7.41 8.80
CA ALA A 150 15.21 -6.87 10.11
C ALA A 150 15.18 -5.33 10.17
N GLU A 151 15.49 -4.67 9.06
CA GLU A 151 15.47 -3.20 8.95
C GLU A 151 14.05 -2.64 8.90
N GLY A 152 13.04 -3.46 8.62
CA GLY A 152 11.65 -3.06 8.40
C GLY A 152 11.41 -2.27 7.13
N TRP A 153 12.30 -1.38 6.76
CA TRP A 153 12.19 -0.40 5.70
C TRP A 153 13.27 -0.55 4.63
N SER A 154 13.02 -0.02 3.44
CA SER A 154 14.00 0.03 2.34
C SER A 154 14.15 1.44 1.81
N ASP A 155 15.23 1.68 1.07
CA ASP A 155 15.41 2.87 0.26
C ASP A 155 15.02 2.58 -1.18
N MET A 156 14.47 3.58 -1.87
CA MET A 156 14.31 3.58 -3.32
C MET A 156 15.41 4.41 -3.98
N SER A 157 15.84 5.47 -3.28
CA SER A 157 16.94 6.35 -3.69
C SER A 157 17.55 6.98 -2.44
N GLU A 158 18.87 7.07 -2.37
CA GLU A 158 19.58 7.71 -1.26
C GLU A 158 19.24 9.20 -1.08
N THR A 159 18.65 9.83 -2.09
CA THR A 159 18.31 11.27 -2.08
C THR A 159 16.91 11.56 -1.54
N ILE A 160 16.08 10.53 -1.34
CA ILE A 160 14.69 10.72 -0.88
C ILE A 160 14.59 10.35 0.58
N ILE A 161 14.41 11.36 1.42
CA ILE A 161 14.30 11.20 2.87
C ILE A 161 12.83 11.28 3.26
N PRO A 162 12.25 10.24 3.85
CA PRO A 162 10.87 10.30 4.33
C PRO A 162 10.74 11.30 5.49
N LYS A 163 9.61 11.99 5.55
CA LYS A 163 9.27 12.85 6.70
C LYS A 163 9.00 12.00 7.95
N LEU A 164 8.30 10.87 7.77
CA LEU A 164 8.03 9.94 8.85
C LEU A 164 7.76 8.54 8.31
N PHE A 165 8.61 7.58 8.68
CA PHE A 165 8.34 6.15 8.56
C PHE A 165 8.39 5.57 9.98
N ALA A 166 7.27 5.05 10.48
CA ALA A 166 7.17 4.64 11.87
C ALA A 166 6.23 3.43 12.06
N GLU A 167 6.59 2.63 13.05
CA GLU A 167 5.79 1.54 13.58
C GLU A 167 5.49 1.83 15.05
N TYR A 168 4.24 1.58 15.47
CA TYR A 168 3.78 1.81 16.82
C TYR A 168 2.78 0.72 17.23
N ASN A 169 3.11 0.01 18.33
CA ASN A 169 2.29 -1.05 18.96
C ASN A 169 2.00 -0.70 20.41
#